data_d9b15a5290452eb1438b92bf7752ccb9
#
_entry.id   d9b15a5290452eb1438b92bf7752ccb9
#
_cell.length_a   1.000
_cell.length_b   1.000
_cell.length_c   1.000
_cell.angle_alpha   90.00
_cell.angle_beta   90.00
_cell.angle_gamma   90.00
#
_symmetry.space_group_name_H-M   'P 1'
#
loop_
_entity.id
_entity.type
_entity.pdbx_description
1 polymer ?
#
loop_
_entity_poly.entity_id
_entity_poly.type
_entity_poly.pdbx_seq_one_letter_code
_entity_poly.pdbx_strand_id
1 'polypeptide(L)'
;MAEGFAKSNSLVYINLSRNEVTAEASQILSQALMKKVIEGLDLSSNPLGDLGVRQICQLMIHGSHRLVRIDLSNCSFSNQVGNNLFSAIVGKANNLIRLNIAGNLFGQ
;
A
#
# COMPACT_ATOMS: atom_id res chain seq x y z
N MET A 1 -9.78 -14.85 -15.59
CA MET A 1 -9.00 -15.64 -15.59
C MET A 1 -7.60 -15.57 -15.18
N ALA A 2 -7.19 -16.55 -14.49
CA ALA A 2 -5.87 -16.58 -13.93
C ALA A 2 -4.81 -16.58 -15.00
N GLU A 3 -5.09 -17.21 -16.10
CA GLU A 3 -4.16 -17.26 -17.17
C GLU A 3 -3.83 -15.92 -17.78
N GLY A 4 -4.86 -15.16 -18.11
CA GLY A 4 -4.66 -13.85 -18.66
C GLY A 4 -3.94 -12.96 -17.68
N PHE A 5 -4.27 -13.14 -16.43
CA PHE A 5 -3.66 -12.38 -15.37
C PHE A 5 -2.17 -12.68 -15.27
N ALA A 6 -1.81 -13.94 -15.31
CA ALA A 6 -0.43 -14.34 -15.20
C ALA A 6 0.38 -13.87 -16.40
N LYS A 7 -0.22 -13.80 -17.55
CA LYS A 7 0.51 -13.41 -18.74
C LYS A 7 0.69 -11.92 -18.88
N SER A 8 -0.26 -11.15 -18.39
CA SER A 8 -0.21 -9.73 -18.67
C SER A 8 0.95 -9.06 -17.99
N ASN A 9 1.34 -9.49 -16.81
CA ASN A 9 2.45 -8.88 -16.09
C ASN A 9 2.33 -7.39 -15.92
N SER A 10 1.19 -6.82 -16.21
CA SER A 10 1.11 -5.38 -16.21
C SER A 10 -0.17 -4.95 -15.56
N LEU A 11 -0.20 -3.73 -15.14
CA LEU A 11 -1.38 -3.08 -14.70
C LEU A 11 -2.28 -3.90 -13.83
N VAL A 12 -1.77 -4.28 -12.71
CA VAL A 12 -2.62 -4.85 -11.69
C VAL A 12 -2.95 -3.73 -10.74
N TYR A 13 -4.19 -3.30 -10.77
CA TYR A 13 -4.68 -2.27 -9.89
C TYR A 13 -5.66 -2.92 -8.91
N ILE A 14 -5.33 -2.84 -7.64
CA ILE A 14 -6.13 -3.48 -6.60
C ILE A 14 -6.84 -2.42 -5.79
N ASN A 15 -8.15 -2.50 -5.76
CA ASN A 15 -8.97 -1.56 -5.01
C ASN A 15 -9.64 -2.29 -3.86
N LEU A 16 -9.18 -2.01 -2.65
CA LEU A 16 -9.73 -2.58 -1.44
C LEU A 16 -10.26 -1.50 -0.51
N SER A 17 -10.65 -0.36 -1.07
CA SER A 17 -11.16 0.73 -0.24
C SER A 17 -12.43 0.30 0.48
N ARG A 18 -12.57 0.77 1.72
CA ARG A 18 -13.76 0.55 2.53
C ARG A 18 -14.06 -0.92 2.77
N ASN A 19 -13.03 -1.70 3.05
CA ASN A 19 -13.22 -3.14 3.26
C ASN A 19 -12.83 -3.59 4.66
N GLU A 20 -12.67 -2.64 5.58
CA GLU A 20 -12.32 -2.96 6.95
C GLU A 20 -11.01 -3.75 7.04
N VAL A 21 -10.06 -3.38 6.22
CA VAL A 21 -8.73 -3.98 6.27
C VAL A 21 -8.03 -3.44 7.52
N THR A 22 -7.83 -4.32 8.48
CA THR A 22 -7.15 -3.99 9.72
C THR A 22 -5.65 -4.19 9.59
N ALA A 23 -4.91 -3.91 10.67
CA ALA A 23 -3.47 -4.16 10.67
C ALA A 23 -3.17 -5.63 10.40
N GLU A 24 -3.97 -6.54 10.98
CA GLU A 24 -3.77 -7.96 10.77
C GLU A 24 -4.02 -8.35 9.32
N ALA A 25 -5.11 -7.84 8.76
CA ALA A 25 -5.42 -8.12 7.36
C ALA A 25 -4.38 -7.52 6.45
N SER A 26 -3.84 -6.36 6.82
CA SER A 26 -2.80 -5.71 6.06
C SER A 26 -1.53 -6.55 6.00
N GLN A 27 -1.20 -7.22 7.10
CA GLN A 27 -0.04 -8.09 7.13
C GLN A 27 -0.21 -9.26 6.15
N ILE A 28 -1.38 -9.88 6.18
CA ILE A 28 -1.67 -10.98 5.27
C ILE A 28 -1.64 -10.51 3.82
N LEU A 29 -2.23 -9.36 3.58
CA LEU A 29 -2.27 -8.78 2.25
C LEU A 29 -0.86 -8.49 1.73
N SER A 30 -0.03 -7.89 2.58
CA SER A 30 1.34 -7.57 2.18
C SER A 30 2.11 -8.83 1.80
N GLN A 31 1.94 -9.88 2.58
CA GLN A 31 2.61 -11.14 2.28
C GLN A 31 2.10 -11.74 0.97
N ALA A 32 0.80 -11.66 0.75
CA ALA A 32 0.21 -12.19 -0.47
C ALA A 32 0.68 -11.44 -1.71
N LEU A 33 0.93 -10.15 -1.58
CA LEU A 33 1.32 -9.31 -2.71
C LEU A 33 2.83 -9.20 -2.88
N MET A 34 3.61 -9.80 -2.00
CA MET A 34 5.05 -9.57 -1.97
C MET A 34 5.73 -9.92 -3.29
N LYS A 35 5.25 -10.95 -3.96
CA LYS A 35 5.84 -11.39 -5.22
C LYS A 35 5.00 -11.03 -6.44
N LYS A 36 3.99 -10.19 -6.25
CA LYS A 36 3.12 -9.78 -7.35
C LYS A 36 3.61 -8.47 -7.93
N VAL A 37 3.47 -8.33 -9.23
CA VAL A 37 3.84 -7.08 -9.90
C VAL A 37 2.60 -6.21 -9.98
N ILE A 38 2.36 -5.42 -8.94
CA ILE A 38 1.20 -4.55 -8.88
C ILE A 38 1.63 -3.12 -9.18
N GLU A 39 0.76 -2.36 -9.79
CA GLU A 39 1.03 -0.97 -10.16
C GLU A 39 0.19 0.02 -9.41
N GLY A 40 -0.95 -0.41 -8.88
CA GLY A 40 -1.79 0.48 -8.09
C GLY A 40 -2.42 -0.26 -6.94
N LEU A 41 -2.54 0.44 -5.80
CA LEU A 41 -3.12 -0.15 -4.61
C LEU A 41 -3.92 0.92 -3.89
N ASP A 42 -5.21 0.68 -3.74
CA ASP A 42 -6.11 1.59 -3.04
C ASP A 42 -6.60 0.91 -1.77
N LEU A 43 -6.14 1.43 -0.65
CA LEU A 43 -6.54 0.94 0.67
C LEU A 43 -7.24 2.04 1.46
N SER A 44 -7.78 3.03 0.77
CA SER A 44 -8.40 4.17 1.44
C SER A 44 -9.59 3.73 2.28
N SER A 45 -9.80 4.44 3.36
CA SER A 45 -10.93 4.26 4.26
C SER A 45 -10.96 2.86 4.87
N ASN A 46 -9.80 2.39 5.27
CA ASN A 46 -9.66 1.15 6.03
C ASN A 46 -8.97 1.45 7.36
N PRO A 47 -9.28 0.72 8.42
CA PRO A 47 -8.67 1.00 9.73
C PRO A 47 -7.31 0.32 9.86
N LEU A 48 -6.37 0.71 9.02
CA LEU A 48 -5.03 0.15 9.05
C LEU A 48 -4.26 0.53 10.29
N GLY A 49 -4.31 1.81 10.65
CA GLY A 49 -3.51 2.32 11.75
C GLY A 49 -2.03 2.31 11.41
N ASP A 50 -1.22 2.71 12.39
CA ASP A 50 0.22 2.77 12.17
C ASP A 50 0.80 1.40 11.87
N LEU A 51 0.33 0.36 12.56
CA LEU A 51 0.83 -0.98 12.33
C LEU A 51 0.50 -1.47 10.93
N GLY A 52 -0.72 -1.20 10.47
CA GLY A 52 -1.11 -1.63 9.14
C GLY A 52 -0.33 -0.96 8.04
N VAL A 53 -0.12 0.35 8.18
CA VAL A 53 0.64 1.07 7.18
C VAL A 53 2.10 0.64 7.21
N ARG A 54 2.62 0.26 8.38
CA ARG A 54 3.98 -0.26 8.45
C ARG A 54 4.12 -1.54 7.63
N GLN A 55 3.10 -2.38 7.62
CA GLN A 55 3.12 -3.58 6.79
C GLN A 55 3.14 -3.22 5.31
N ILE A 56 2.40 -2.19 4.94
CA ILE A 56 2.41 -1.74 3.55
C ILE A 56 3.78 -1.18 3.18
N CYS A 57 4.44 -0.52 4.12
CA CYS A 57 5.80 -0.04 3.89
C CYS A 57 6.75 -1.21 3.61
N GLN A 58 6.59 -2.32 4.31
CA GLN A 58 7.40 -3.51 4.05
C GLN A 58 7.18 -4.03 2.63
N LEU A 59 5.93 -4.02 2.19
CA LEU A 59 5.62 -4.39 0.83
C LEU A 59 6.32 -3.46 -0.17
N MET A 60 6.30 -2.17 0.11
CA MET A 60 6.92 -1.20 -0.77
C MET A 60 8.43 -1.35 -0.83
N ILE A 61 9.04 -1.76 0.27
CA ILE A 61 10.49 -1.90 0.34
C ILE A 61 10.96 -3.22 -0.25
N HIS A 62 10.27 -4.31 0.07
CA HIS A 62 10.74 -5.66 -0.26
C HIS A 62 9.98 -6.33 -1.37
N GLY A 63 8.85 -5.78 -1.78
CA GLY A 63 8.01 -6.43 -2.77
C GLY A 63 8.52 -6.27 -4.19
N SER A 64 7.99 -7.10 -5.07
CA SER A 64 8.34 -7.07 -6.49
C SER A 64 7.46 -6.12 -7.29
N HIS A 65 6.81 -5.21 -6.63
CA HIS A 65 5.85 -4.32 -7.25
C HIS A 65 6.48 -3.32 -8.21
N ARG A 66 5.59 -2.69 -8.97
CA ARG A 66 5.95 -1.54 -9.80
C ARG A 66 4.97 -0.42 -9.51
N LEU A 67 4.79 -0.12 -8.25
CA LEU A 67 3.76 0.81 -7.80
C LEU A 67 3.99 2.21 -8.36
N VAL A 68 2.99 2.72 -9.04
CA VAL A 68 2.97 4.09 -9.51
C VAL A 68 1.91 4.90 -8.78
N ARG A 69 0.96 4.25 -8.12
CA ARG A 69 -0.02 4.97 -7.31
C ARG A 69 -0.43 4.14 -6.11
N ILE A 70 -0.60 4.82 -4.99
CA ILE A 70 -1.06 4.18 -3.77
C ILE A 70 -1.94 5.18 -3.02
N ASP A 71 -3.05 4.69 -2.50
CA ASP A 71 -3.99 5.53 -1.78
C ASP A 71 -4.16 4.97 -0.37
N LEU A 72 -3.70 5.73 0.60
CA LEU A 72 -3.80 5.40 2.02
C LEU A 72 -4.58 6.46 2.77
N SER A 73 -5.47 7.15 2.07
CA SER A 73 -6.25 8.19 2.72
C SER A 73 -7.24 7.57 3.70
N ASN A 74 -7.49 8.28 4.79
CA ASN A 74 -8.44 7.85 5.82
C ASN A 74 -8.11 6.47 6.37
N CYS A 75 -6.85 6.21 6.65
CA CYS A 75 -6.40 4.93 7.19
C CYS A 75 -5.95 5.02 8.64
N SER A 76 -6.18 6.13 9.28
CA SER A 76 -5.96 6.31 10.73
C SER A 76 -4.50 6.14 11.14
N PHE A 77 -3.56 6.51 10.30
CA PHE A 77 -2.16 6.44 10.70
C PHE A 77 -1.64 7.83 11.05
N SER A 78 -0.59 7.86 11.86
CA SER A 78 -0.06 9.09 12.42
C SER A 78 1.34 9.37 11.88
N ASN A 79 1.94 10.44 12.41
CA ASN A 79 3.31 10.80 12.07
C ASN A 79 4.32 9.70 12.41
N GLN A 80 3.97 8.82 13.34
CA GLN A 80 4.88 7.77 13.74
C GLN A 80 5.31 6.89 12.57
N VAL A 81 4.38 6.62 11.67
CA VAL A 81 4.70 5.76 10.54
C VAL A 81 4.91 6.57 9.27
N GLY A 82 4.61 7.87 9.33
CA GLY A 82 4.80 8.73 8.17
C GLY A 82 6.23 8.74 7.67
N ASN A 83 7.20 8.76 8.59
CA ASN A 83 8.60 8.74 8.21
C ASN A 83 8.99 7.42 7.55
N ASN A 84 8.43 6.33 8.04
CA ASN A 84 8.68 5.02 7.42
C ASN A 84 8.15 4.99 6.00
N LEU A 85 6.96 5.53 5.82
CA LEU A 85 6.33 5.59 4.50
C LEU A 85 7.17 6.43 3.55
N PHE A 86 7.62 7.56 4.02
CA PHE A 86 8.43 8.45 3.22
C PHE A 86 9.74 7.79 2.81
N SER A 87 10.39 7.11 3.75
CA SER A 87 11.63 6.40 3.45
C SER A 87 11.42 5.30 2.44
N ALA A 88 10.30 4.60 2.53
CA ALA A 88 9.99 3.54 1.58
C ALA A 88 9.83 4.10 0.17
N ILE A 89 9.19 5.25 0.06
CA ILE A 89 8.97 5.88 -1.24
C ILE A 89 10.29 6.34 -1.84
N VAL A 90 11.09 7.02 -1.04
CA VAL A 90 12.36 7.55 -1.54
C VAL A 90 13.31 6.43 -1.93
N GLY A 91 13.29 5.34 -1.17
CA GLY A 91 14.23 4.25 -1.39
C GLY A 91 13.84 3.31 -2.50
N LYS A 92 12.69 2.68 -2.36
CA LYS A 92 12.32 1.57 -3.24
C LYS A 92 11.12 1.83 -4.12
N ALA A 93 10.21 2.67 -3.68
CA ALA A 93 9.02 2.98 -4.46
C ALA A 93 9.18 4.28 -5.18
N ASN A 94 10.35 4.52 -5.75
CA ASN A 94 10.66 5.80 -6.36
C ASN A 94 10.00 6.03 -7.71
N ASN A 95 9.28 5.05 -8.22
CA ASN A 95 8.49 5.24 -9.42
C ASN A 95 7.07 5.73 -9.12
N LEU A 96 6.80 5.97 -7.85
CA LEU A 96 5.48 6.37 -7.43
C LEU A 96 5.15 7.74 -7.99
N ILE A 97 4.04 7.84 -8.69
CA ILE A 97 3.59 9.08 -9.28
C ILE A 97 2.49 9.72 -8.45
N ARG A 98 1.69 8.89 -7.81
CA ARG A 98 0.54 9.39 -7.08
C ARG A 98 0.46 8.75 -5.70
N LEU A 99 0.48 9.60 -4.68
CA LEU A 99 0.34 9.15 -3.29
C LEU A 99 -0.73 10.00 -2.63
N ASN A 100 -1.73 9.35 -2.08
CA ASN A 100 -2.79 10.05 -1.35
C ASN A 100 -2.77 9.59 0.10
N ILE A 101 -2.49 10.51 1.02
CA ILE A 101 -2.46 10.23 2.44
C ILE A 101 -3.37 11.18 3.22
N ALA A 102 -4.33 11.78 2.55
CA ALA A 102 -5.23 12.75 3.17
C ALA A 102 -6.10 12.08 4.23
N GLY A 103 -6.59 12.85 5.18
CA GLY A 103 -7.53 12.36 6.15
C GLY A 103 -6.94 11.45 7.21
N ASN A 104 -5.63 11.48 7.40
CA ASN A 104 -4.99 10.71 8.45
C ASN A 104 -4.65 11.64 9.62
N LEU A 105 -3.93 11.11 10.60
CA LEU A 105 -3.77 11.78 11.89
C LEU A 105 -2.49 12.59 12.00
N PHE A 106 -2.09 13.21 10.90
CA PHE A 106 -0.89 14.03 10.89
C PHE A 106 -1.12 15.30 11.72
N GLY A 107 -0.09 15.67 12.43
CA GLY A 107 -0.16 16.88 13.21
C GLY A 107 -0.88 16.72 14.54
N GLN A 108 -1.24 15.53 14.91
CA GLN A 108 -1.92 15.28 16.17
C GLN A 108 -0.96 15.19 17.35
#